data_bf6e1cf9fb6fae598a962dad6531c36f
#
_entry.id   bf6e1cf9fb6fae598a962dad6531c36f
#
_cell.length_a   1.000
_cell.length_b   1.000
_cell.length_c   1.000
_cell.angle_alpha   90.00
_cell.angle_beta   90.00
_cell.angle_gamma   90.00
#
_symmetry.space_group_name_H-M   'P 1'
#
loop_
_entity.id
_entity.type
_entity.pdbx_description
1 polymer ?
#
loop_
_entity_poly.entity_id
_entity_poly.type
_entity_poly.pdbx_seq_one_letter_code
_entity_poly.pdbx_strand_id
1 'polypeptide(L)'
;MKKDIKNDKKRYLEAKLENEIKNKFPVAYDIANYAPVYLVGGTIRDLMIDKEPKDLDFIILGTEYSRIILEVFQKYNITFTYNHFGGYKINYKGIQIDLWTNNDLYSAVQYNVDGLFFYLNDNILLSFSFDDFIKNGLRIINSENNIESCREEKLKKFEKILKRRKDKNDKTNSR
;
A
#
# COMPACT_ATOMS: atom_id res chain seq x y z
N MET A 1 14.94 16.61 19.26
CA MET A 1 13.63 17.14 18.83
C MET A 1 13.20 16.77 17.39
N LYS A 2 14.02 16.94 16.35
CA LYS A 2 13.60 16.56 14.97
C LYS A 2 13.34 15.06 14.74
N LYS A 3 13.94 14.16 15.54
CA LYS A 3 13.82 12.70 15.42
C LYS A 3 12.46 12.20 15.93
N ASP A 4 11.91 12.82 16.95
CA ASP A 4 10.64 12.42 17.58
C ASP A 4 9.42 12.76 16.71
N ILE A 5 9.40 13.94 16.09
CA ILE A 5 8.29 14.37 15.21
C ILE A 5 8.14 13.46 13.98
N LYS A 6 9.27 12.93 13.45
CA LYS A 6 9.24 12.00 12.33
C LYS A 6 8.65 10.64 12.74
N ASN A 7 8.95 10.18 13.95
CA ASN A 7 8.41 8.95 14.52
C ASN A 7 6.92 9.07 14.84
N ASP A 8 6.46 10.18 15.38
CA ASP A 8 5.05 10.40 15.71
C ASP A 8 4.18 10.42 14.45
N LYS A 9 4.64 11.07 13.38
CA LYS A 9 3.92 11.06 12.09
C LYS A 9 3.84 9.66 11.48
N LYS A 10 4.91 8.86 11.61
CA LYS A 10 4.92 7.47 11.15
C LYS A 10 3.91 6.64 11.93
N ARG A 11 3.94 6.69 13.27
CA ARG A 11 3.01 5.97 14.15
C ARG A 11 1.55 6.37 13.89
N TYR A 12 1.30 7.66 13.68
CA TYR A 12 -0.04 8.14 13.32
C TYR A 12 -0.53 7.52 12.01
N LEU A 13 0.33 7.44 10.97
CA LEU A 13 -0.02 6.80 9.71
C LEU A 13 -0.21 5.30 9.87
N GLU A 14 0.62 4.62 10.64
CA GLU A 14 0.49 3.19 10.95
C GLU A 14 -0.86 2.89 11.62
N ALA A 15 -1.26 3.67 12.63
CA ALA A 15 -2.57 3.52 13.26
C ALA A 15 -3.74 3.80 12.30
N LYS A 16 -3.60 4.77 11.41
CA LYS A 16 -4.58 5.04 10.36
C LYS A 16 -4.75 3.88 9.39
N LEU A 17 -3.63 3.29 8.94
CA LEU A 17 -3.62 2.14 8.03
C LEU A 17 -4.24 0.92 8.70
N GLU A 18 -3.88 0.64 9.94
CA GLU A 18 -4.47 -0.45 10.72
C GLU A 18 -5.99 -0.30 10.84
N ASN A 19 -6.48 0.89 11.21
CA ASN A 19 -7.91 1.17 11.30
C ASN A 19 -8.63 1.04 9.95
N GLU A 20 -8.02 1.53 8.88
CA GLU A 20 -8.58 1.43 7.52
C GLU A 20 -8.80 -0.02 7.12
N ILE A 21 -7.80 -0.88 7.33
CA ILE A 21 -7.87 -2.30 7.00
C ILE A 21 -8.92 -3.00 7.88
N LYS A 22 -8.91 -2.76 9.19
CA LYS A 22 -9.87 -3.37 10.13
C LYS A 22 -11.32 -3.02 9.80
N ASN A 23 -11.55 -1.79 9.35
CA ASN A 23 -12.89 -1.32 8.98
C ASN A 23 -13.34 -1.84 7.59
N LYS A 24 -12.45 -1.86 6.62
CA LYS A 24 -12.79 -2.17 5.21
C LYS A 24 -12.61 -3.63 4.84
N PHE A 25 -11.54 -4.29 5.32
CA PHE A 25 -11.25 -5.69 5.01
C PHE A 25 -10.51 -6.40 6.17
N PRO A 26 -11.17 -6.62 7.32
CA PRO A 26 -10.55 -7.26 8.49
C PRO A 26 -10.02 -8.67 8.21
N VAL A 27 -10.54 -9.35 7.18
CA VAL A 27 -10.10 -10.67 6.74
C VAL A 27 -8.61 -10.73 6.39
N ALA A 28 -8.01 -9.61 5.99
CA ALA A 28 -6.57 -9.54 5.75
C ALA A 28 -5.75 -9.88 7.01
N TYR A 29 -6.22 -9.53 8.20
CA TYR A 29 -5.57 -9.90 9.45
C TYR A 29 -5.70 -11.39 9.79
N ASP A 30 -6.81 -12.04 9.41
CA ASP A 30 -6.93 -13.49 9.54
C ASP A 30 -5.92 -14.21 8.64
N ILE A 31 -5.71 -13.72 7.43
CA ILE A 31 -4.66 -14.25 6.55
C ILE A 31 -3.27 -13.99 7.16
N ALA A 32 -3.05 -12.82 7.76
CA ALA A 32 -1.78 -12.44 8.38
C ALA A 32 -1.41 -13.34 9.60
N ASN A 33 -2.36 -14.05 10.20
CA ASN A 33 -2.05 -15.06 11.24
C ASN A 33 -1.28 -16.27 10.70
N TYR A 34 -1.29 -16.48 9.38
CA TYR A 34 -0.69 -17.65 8.73
C TYR A 34 0.36 -17.32 7.68
N ALA A 35 0.39 -16.09 7.18
CA ALA A 35 1.24 -15.67 6.08
C ALA A 35 1.72 -14.22 6.26
N PRO A 36 2.87 -13.84 5.67
CA PRO A 36 3.30 -12.44 5.62
C PRO A 36 2.41 -11.64 4.66
N VAL A 37 1.63 -10.68 5.20
CA VAL A 37 0.70 -9.85 4.43
C VAL A 37 1.14 -8.40 4.41
N TYR A 38 1.13 -7.80 3.22
CA TYR A 38 1.51 -6.41 3.01
C TYR A 38 0.39 -5.66 2.30
N LEU A 39 -0.05 -4.54 2.85
CA LEU A 39 -0.82 -3.55 2.10
C LEU A 39 0.15 -2.71 1.28
N VAL A 40 -0.20 -2.48 0.02
CA VAL A 40 0.65 -1.76 -0.94
C VAL A 40 -0.15 -0.70 -1.69
N GLY A 41 0.50 0.01 -2.60
CA GLY A 41 -0.19 0.81 -3.61
C GLY A 41 -0.76 2.15 -3.14
N GLY A 42 -1.94 2.47 -3.69
CA GLY A 42 -2.56 3.79 -3.59
C GLY A 42 -3.05 4.16 -2.20
N THR A 43 -3.53 3.18 -1.44
CA THR A 43 -4.10 3.37 -0.10
C THR A 43 -3.17 4.10 0.85
N ILE A 44 -1.91 3.68 0.94
CA ILE A 44 -0.91 4.30 1.83
C ILE A 44 -0.73 5.78 1.45
N ARG A 45 -0.61 6.05 0.16
CA ARG A 45 -0.42 7.42 -0.36
C ARG A 45 -1.64 8.30 -0.18
N ASP A 46 -2.83 7.76 -0.38
CA ASP A 46 -4.08 8.50 -0.19
C ASP A 46 -4.25 8.91 1.30
N LEU A 47 -3.99 7.99 2.24
CA LEU A 47 -4.04 8.30 3.68
C LEU A 47 -2.94 9.27 4.13
N MET A 48 -1.78 9.30 3.47
CA MET A 48 -0.73 10.30 3.75
C MET A 48 -1.17 11.73 3.45
N ILE A 49 -2.14 11.92 2.56
CA ILE A 49 -2.69 13.23 2.17
C ILE A 49 -4.12 13.44 2.67
N ASP A 50 -4.56 12.64 3.65
CA ASP A 50 -5.88 12.68 4.25
C ASP A 50 -7.03 12.49 3.22
N LYS A 51 -6.79 11.67 2.21
CA LYS A 51 -7.77 11.26 1.21
C LYS A 51 -8.26 9.86 1.52
N GLU A 52 -9.56 9.63 1.36
CA GLU A 52 -10.14 8.31 1.52
C GLU A 52 -9.72 7.38 0.38
N PRO A 53 -9.16 6.19 0.69
CA PRO A 53 -8.81 5.19 -0.31
C PRO A 53 -10.05 4.57 -0.95
N LYS A 54 -9.98 4.29 -2.25
CA LYS A 54 -11.07 3.66 -3.01
C LYS A 54 -11.00 2.14 -3.02
N ASP A 55 -9.77 1.62 -2.97
CA ASP A 55 -9.41 0.22 -3.11
C ASP A 55 -8.32 -0.16 -2.11
N LEU A 56 -8.16 -1.43 -1.86
CA LEU A 56 -7.09 -1.97 -1.03
C LEU A 56 -6.34 -3.04 -1.82
N ASP A 57 -5.03 -2.86 -1.94
CA ASP A 57 -4.13 -3.77 -2.66
C ASP A 57 -3.25 -4.53 -1.66
N PHE A 58 -3.30 -5.86 -1.68
CA PHE A 58 -2.51 -6.71 -0.79
C PHE A 58 -1.59 -7.64 -1.53
N ILE A 59 -0.37 -7.77 -1.02
CA ILE A 59 0.58 -8.82 -1.40
C ILE A 59 0.76 -9.78 -0.23
N ILE A 60 0.66 -11.06 -0.52
CA ILE A 60 1.07 -12.13 0.38
C ILE A 60 2.40 -12.66 -0.11
N LEU A 61 3.43 -12.56 0.75
CA LEU A 61 4.78 -12.99 0.40
C LEU A 61 4.90 -14.50 0.55
N GLY A 62 5.00 -15.19 -0.57
CA GLY A 62 5.06 -16.64 -0.70
C GLY A 62 3.86 -17.21 -1.48
N THR A 63 4.13 -17.88 -2.57
CA THR A 63 3.09 -18.51 -3.42
C THR A 63 2.50 -19.77 -2.78
N GLU A 64 3.20 -20.37 -1.82
CA GLU A 64 2.77 -21.52 -1.03
C GLU A 64 1.52 -21.26 -0.18
N TYR A 65 1.22 -19.98 0.12
CA TYR A 65 0.07 -19.58 0.95
C TYR A 65 -1.27 -19.55 0.20
N SER A 66 -1.29 -19.83 -1.10
CA SER A 66 -2.52 -19.78 -1.93
C SER A 66 -3.65 -20.64 -1.36
N ARG A 67 -3.33 -21.83 -0.80
CA ARG A 67 -4.31 -22.69 -0.16
C ARG A 67 -4.93 -22.06 1.09
N ILE A 68 -4.11 -21.46 1.94
CA ILE A 68 -4.56 -20.79 3.18
C ILE A 68 -5.49 -19.63 2.85
N ILE A 69 -5.17 -18.85 1.80
CA ILE A 69 -6.03 -17.77 1.32
C ILE A 69 -7.43 -18.29 0.98
N LEU A 70 -7.50 -19.38 0.23
CA LEU A 70 -8.78 -19.98 -0.17
C LEU A 70 -9.56 -20.54 1.02
N GLU A 71 -8.89 -21.15 2.00
CA GLU A 71 -9.51 -21.64 3.25
C GLU A 71 -10.10 -20.45 4.06
N VAL A 72 -9.39 -19.34 4.16
CA VAL A 72 -9.89 -18.13 4.81
C VAL A 72 -11.07 -17.53 4.02
N PHE A 73 -11.00 -17.47 2.70
CA PHE A 73 -12.10 -16.98 1.86
C PHE A 73 -13.36 -17.84 2.04
N GLN A 74 -13.21 -19.15 2.10
CA GLN A 74 -14.32 -20.07 2.38
C GLN A 74 -14.94 -19.82 3.76
N LYS A 75 -14.13 -19.63 4.80
CA LYS A 75 -14.57 -19.32 6.16
C LYS A 75 -15.46 -18.07 6.21
N TYR A 76 -15.13 -17.05 5.42
CA TYR A 76 -15.85 -15.78 5.39
C TYR A 76 -16.87 -15.66 4.25
N ASN A 77 -17.12 -16.74 3.49
CA ASN A 77 -17.99 -16.75 2.31
C ASN A 77 -17.61 -15.65 1.29
N ILE A 78 -16.32 -15.45 1.09
CA ILE A 78 -15.79 -14.44 0.15
C ILE A 78 -15.85 -15.01 -1.26
N THR A 79 -16.56 -14.30 -2.15
CA THR A 79 -16.53 -14.53 -3.59
C THR A 79 -15.44 -13.69 -4.25
N PHE A 80 -14.76 -14.25 -5.22
CA PHE A 80 -13.69 -13.59 -5.95
C PHE A 80 -13.67 -14.01 -7.42
N THR A 81 -12.99 -13.21 -8.23
CA THR A 81 -12.59 -13.56 -9.59
C THR A 81 -11.07 -13.50 -9.68
N TYR A 82 -10.48 -14.21 -10.64
CA TYR A 82 -9.06 -14.06 -10.92
C TYR A 82 -8.84 -12.87 -11.86
N ASN A 83 -7.83 -12.05 -11.56
CA ASN A 83 -7.31 -11.11 -12.54
C ASN A 83 -6.37 -11.84 -13.53
N HIS A 84 -5.98 -11.16 -14.62
CA HIS A 84 -5.12 -11.75 -15.64
C HIS A 84 -3.68 -12.08 -15.16
N PHE A 85 -3.29 -11.62 -13.97
CA PHE A 85 -2.01 -11.98 -13.33
C PHE A 85 -2.14 -13.12 -12.31
N GLY A 86 -3.32 -13.73 -12.19
CA GLY A 86 -3.59 -14.82 -11.24
C GLY A 86 -3.90 -14.39 -9.81
N GLY A 87 -3.99 -13.09 -9.56
CA GLY A 87 -4.41 -12.56 -8.27
C GLY A 87 -5.94 -12.58 -8.09
N TYR A 88 -6.38 -12.44 -6.85
CA TYR A 88 -7.79 -12.44 -6.46
C TYR A 88 -8.36 -11.02 -6.51
N LYS A 89 -9.47 -10.86 -7.19
CA LYS A 89 -10.27 -9.64 -7.24
C LYS A 89 -11.56 -9.84 -6.47
N ILE A 90 -11.76 -9.06 -5.41
CA ILE A 90 -12.83 -9.23 -4.44
C ILE A 90 -13.63 -7.93 -4.34
N ASN A 91 -14.95 -8.03 -4.30
CA ASN A 91 -15.79 -6.93 -3.85
C ASN A 91 -16.28 -7.27 -2.43
N TYR A 92 -15.69 -6.64 -1.43
CA TYR A 92 -16.03 -6.86 -0.04
C TYR A 92 -16.84 -5.67 0.50
N LYS A 93 -18.15 -5.87 0.68
CA LYS A 93 -19.08 -4.84 1.17
C LYS A 93 -18.98 -3.51 0.39
N GLY A 94 -18.82 -3.59 -0.93
CA GLY A 94 -18.70 -2.45 -1.81
C GLY A 94 -17.29 -1.87 -1.95
N ILE A 95 -16.30 -2.43 -1.24
CA ILE A 95 -14.88 -2.06 -1.36
C ILE A 95 -14.18 -3.03 -2.32
N GLN A 96 -13.45 -2.49 -3.29
CA GLN A 96 -12.61 -3.28 -4.18
C GLN A 96 -11.33 -3.69 -3.47
N ILE A 97 -11.06 -5.00 -3.45
CA ILE A 97 -9.83 -5.58 -2.90
C ILE A 97 -9.13 -6.33 -4.01
N ASP A 98 -7.87 -6.01 -4.24
CA ASP A 98 -6.97 -6.81 -5.06
C ASP A 98 -5.93 -7.48 -4.16
N LEU A 99 -5.81 -8.82 -4.27
CA LEU A 99 -4.92 -9.61 -3.43
C LEU A 99 -4.19 -10.64 -4.28
N TRP A 100 -2.87 -10.70 -4.17
CA TRP A 100 -2.07 -11.68 -4.90
C TRP A 100 -0.90 -12.19 -4.09
N THR A 101 -0.37 -13.33 -4.48
CA THR A 101 0.86 -13.89 -3.92
C THR A 101 2.06 -13.51 -4.77
N ASN A 102 3.20 -13.26 -4.13
CA ASN A 102 4.47 -13.03 -4.81
C ASN A 102 5.63 -13.58 -3.95
N ASN A 103 6.71 -14.01 -4.58
CA ASN A 103 7.90 -14.48 -3.87
C ASN A 103 8.87 -13.34 -3.52
N ASP A 104 8.65 -12.16 -4.08
CA ASP A 104 9.49 -11.00 -3.87
C ASP A 104 8.65 -9.71 -3.89
N LEU A 105 8.75 -8.90 -2.83
CA LEU A 105 8.09 -7.61 -2.75
C LEU A 105 8.69 -6.59 -3.73
N TYR A 106 9.98 -6.67 -3.99
CA TYR A 106 10.66 -5.70 -4.83
C TYR A 106 10.21 -5.77 -6.29
N SER A 107 9.92 -6.97 -6.80
CA SER A 107 9.38 -7.17 -8.15
C SER A 107 8.01 -6.53 -8.37
N ALA A 108 7.25 -6.30 -7.30
CA ALA A 108 5.95 -5.61 -7.36
C ALA A 108 6.08 -4.08 -7.46
N VAL A 109 7.28 -3.52 -7.28
CA VAL A 109 7.53 -2.08 -7.29
C VAL A 109 7.98 -1.63 -8.68
N GLN A 110 7.11 -0.95 -9.40
CA GLN A 110 7.44 -0.38 -10.71
C GLN A 110 8.16 0.96 -10.61
N TYR A 111 7.70 1.84 -9.72
CA TYR A 111 8.26 3.16 -9.49
C TYR A 111 8.70 3.30 -8.03
N ASN A 112 9.69 4.15 -7.78
CA ASN A 112 10.19 4.39 -6.41
C ASN A 112 9.11 4.88 -5.44
N VAL A 113 8.10 5.58 -5.92
CA VAL A 113 6.94 6.03 -5.15
C VAL A 113 6.03 4.88 -4.68
N ASP A 114 6.07 3.74 -5.36
CA ASP A 114 5.30 2.55 -5.01
C ASP A 114 5.98 1.69 -3.93
N GLY A 115 7.20 2.05 -3.53
CA GLY A 115 8.01 1.32 -2.53
C GLY A 115 7.66 1.63 -1.07
N LEU A 116 6.38 1.89 -0.76
CA LEU A 116 5.84 1.90 0.59
C LEU A 116 4.99 0.66 0.82
N PHE A 117 5.27 -0.06 1.89
CA PHE A 117 4.55 -1.26 2.28
C PHE A 117 4.12 -1.15 3.75
N PHE A 118 2.89 -1.52 4.05
CA PHE A 118 2.45 -1.69 5.42
C PHE A 118 2.37 -3.17 5.73
N TYR A 119 3.25 -3.64 6.62
CA TYR A 119 3.32 -5.03 7.05
C TYR A 119 2.31 -5.28 8.14
N LEU A 120 1.27 -6.08 7.85
CA LEU A 120 0.13 -6.27 8.74
C LEU A 120 0.49 -7.05 9.99
N ASN A 121 1.38 -8.04 9.88
CA ASN A 121 1.73 -8.91 10.99
C ASN A 121 2.29 -8.16 12.21
N ASP A 122 2.98 -7.03 11.98
CA ASP A 122 3.56 -6.18 13.03
C ASP A 122 2.95 -4.77 13.06
N ASN A 123 2.03 -4.43 12.16
CA ASN A 123 1.45 -3.10 11.97
C ASN A 123 2.51 -2.01 11.74
N ILE A 124 3.54 -2.30 10.95
CA ILE A 124 4.63 -1.36 10.68
C ILE A 124 4.69 -0.92 9.21
N LEU A 125 5.01 0.35 9.02
CA LEU A 125 5.26 0.93 7.70
C LEU A 125 6.73 0.78 7.33
N LEU A 126 6.97 0.15 6.18
CA LEU A 126 8.30 -0.09 5.60
C LEU A 126 8.48 0.79 4.36
N SER A 127 9.66 1.40 4.23
CA SER A 127 10.04 2.18 3.06
C SER A 127 11.22 1.53 2.36
N PHE A 128 11.04 1.08 1.12
CA PHE A 128 12.10 0.54 0.28
C PHE A 128 12.71 1.61 -0.62
N SER A 129 11.89 2.36 -1.32
CA SER A 129 12.33 3.33 -2.33
C SER A 129 11.60 4.67 -2.27
N PHE A 130 10.64 4.82 -1.37
CA PHE A 130 9.87 6.05 -1.25
C PHE A 130 10.70 7.25 -0.80
N ASP A 131 11.73 7.03 0.02
CA ASP A 131 12.66 8.09 0.42
C ASP A 131 13.48 8.61 -0.78
N ASP A 132 13.80 7.75 -1.76
CA ASP A 132 14.42 8.17 -3.01
C ASP A 132 13.46 9.04 -3.84
N PHE A 133 12.18 8.66 -3.92
CA PHE A 133 11.15 9.49 -4.56
C PHE A 133 11.06 10.90 -3.95
N ILE A 134 11.10 10.99 -2.62
CA ILE A 134 11.04 12.30 -1.92
C ILE A 134 12.25 13.17 -2.23
N LYS A 135 13.43 12.56 -2.37
CA LYS A 135 14.69 13.29 -2.63
C LYS A 135 14.90 13.64 -4.10
N ASN A 136 14.61 12.70 -4.98
CA ASN A 136 15.06 12.70 -6.36
C ASN A 136 13.91 12.71 -7.40
N GLY A 137 12.65 12.70 -6.94
CA GLY A 137 11.49 12.64 -7.80
C GLY A 137 11.18 11.22 -8.32
N LEU A 138 10.25 11.15 -9.27
CA LEU A 138 9.76 9.87 -9.79
C LEU A 138 10.78 9.17 -10.68
N ARG A 139 11.12 7.94 -10.33
CA ARG A 139 12.01 7.05 -11.10
C ARG A 139 11.40 5.68 -11.29
N ILE A 140 11.67 5.08 -12.44
CA ILE A 140 11.37 3.68 -12.70
C ILE A 140 12.41 2.83 -11.98
N ILE A 141 11.97 1.85 -11.18
CA ILE A 141 12.81 0.86 -10.50
C ILE A 141 12.84 -0.43 -11.31
N ASN A 142 11.68 -0.89 -11.79
CA ASN A 142 11.53 -2.10 -12.56
C ASN A 142 11.01 -1.77 -13.95
N SER A 143 11.80 -2.06 -14.99
CA SER A 143 11.49 -1.73 -16.39
C SER A 143 10.68 -2.81 -17.10
N GLU A 144 10.54 -4.00 -16.52
CA GLU A 144 9.91 -5.16 -17.19
C GLU A 144 8.41 -4.95 -17.48
N ASN A 145 7.76 -4.02 -16.79
CA ASN A 145 6.34 -3.68 -16.94
C ASN A 145 6.13 -2.28 -17.53
N ASN A 146 6.93 -1.87 -18.50
CA ASN A 146 6.99 -0.51 -19.04
C ASN A 146 5.72 -0.14 -19.80
N ILE A 147 4.76 0.48 -19.12
CA ILE A 147 3.66 1.21 -19.76
C ILE A 147 3.95 2.70 -19.57
N GLU A 148 4.59 3.31 -20.55
CA GLU A 148 4.92 4.76 -20.58
C GLU A 148 3.70 5.67 -20.34
N SER A 149 2.51 5.23 -20.77
CA SER A 149 1.25 5.95 -20.61
C SER A 149 0.82 6.17 -19.14
N CYS A 150 1.23 5.30 -18.22
CA CYS A 150 0.94 5.47 -16.80
C CYS A 150 1.85 6.48 -16.08
N ARG A 151 2.98 6.87 -16.70
CA ARG A 151 3.97 7.74 -16.05
C ARG A 151 3.45 9.15 -15.83
N GLU A 152 2.82 9.76 -16.83
CA GLU A 152 2.30 11.14 -16.73
C GLU A 152 1.16 11.27 -15.73
N GLU A 153 0.22 10.32 -15.71
CA GLU A 153 -0.87 10.33 -14.73
C GLU A 153 -0.35 10.14 -13.30
N LYS A 154 0.59 9.21 -13.12
CA LYS A 154 1.27 9.02 -11.82
C LYS A 154 2.01 10.28 -11.41
N LEU A 155 2.79 10.92 -12.29
CA LEU A 155 3.49 12.18 -12.02
C LEU A 155 2.53 13.27 -11.54
N LYS A 156 1.44 13.54 -12.24
CA LYS A 156 0.43 14.55 -11.85
C LYS A 156 -0.20 14.25 -10.49
N LYS A 157 -0.44 12.96 -10.19
CA LYS A 157 -0.99 12.53 -8.90
C LYS A 157 0.01 12.76 -7.76
N PHE A 158 1.30 12.57 -8.00
CA PHE A 158 2.36 12.68 -6.99
C PHE A 158 2.89 14.09 -6.80
N GLU A 159 2.87 14.94 -7.81
CA GLU A 159 3.12 16.38 -7.65
C GLU A 159 2.18 17.01 -6.63
N LYS A 160 0.92 16.57 -6.57
CA LYS A 160 -0.03 17.00 -5.55
C LYS A 160 0.39 16.57 -4.13
N ILE A 161 0.98 15.39 -3.98
CA ILE A 161 1.48 14.90 -2.69
C ILE A 161 2.67 15.74 -2.22
N LEU A 162 3.60 16.03 -3.13
CA LEU A 162 4.78 16.85 -2.83
C LEU A 162 4.41 18.30 -2.50
N LYS A 163 3.47 18.92 -3.25
CA LYS A 163 2.99 20.28 -2.98
C LYS A 163 2.32 20.37 -1.60
N ARG A 164 1.39 19.48 -1.26
CA ARG A 164 0.73 19.48 0.05
C ARG A 164 1.70 19.28 1.22
N ARG A 165 2.81 18.56 1.03
CA ARG A 165 3.87 18.45 2.04
C ARG A 165 4.64 19.75 2.24
N LYS A 166 4.94 20.49 1.16
CA LYS A 166 5.59 21.80 1.24
C LYS A 166 4.69 22.81 1.98
N ASP A 167 3.43 22.93 1.59
CA ASP A 167 2.47 23.86 2.19
C ASP A 167 2.23 23.59 3.70
N LYS A 168 2.27 22.32 4.13
CA LYS A 168 2.17 21.96 5.56
C LYS A 168 3.46 22.28 6.33
N ASN A 169 4.64 22.17 5.71
CA ASN A 169 5.90 22.51 6.36
C ASN A 169 6.11 24.02 6.49
N ASP A 170 5.67 24.80 5.51
CA ASP A 170 5.77 26.26 5.54
C ASP A 170 4.84 26.88 6.59
N LYS A 171 3.64 26.31 6.79
CA LYS A 171 2.70 26.74 7.85
C LYS A 171 3.15 26.37 9.27
N THR A 172 4.02 25.39 9.44
CA THR A 172 4.58 25.01 10.76
C THR A 172 5.82 25.83 11.13
N ASN A 173 6.48 26.44 10.14
CA ASN A 173 7.67 27.28 10.36
C ASN A 173 7.34 28.79 10.52
N SER A 174 6.07 29.18 10.36
CA SER A 174 5.57 30.55 10.48
C SER A 174 4.75 30.82 11.75
N ARG A 175 4.92 29.99 12.78
CA ARG A 175 4.36 30.19 14.13
C ARG A 175 5.42 30.12 15.20
#